data_6986aa20649eb4de0053a955dae8874f
#
_entry.id   6986aa20649eb4de0053a955dae8874f
#
_cell.length_a   1.000
_cell.length_b   1.000
_cell.length_c   1.000
_cell.angle_alpha   90.00
_cell.angle_beta   90.00
_cell.angle_gamma   90.00
#
_symmetry.space_group_name_H-M   'P 1'
#
loop_
_entity.id
_entity.type
_entity.pdbx_description
1 polymer ?
#
loop_
_entity_poly.entity_id
_entity_poly.type
_entity_poly.pdbx_seq_one_letter_code
_entity_poly.pdbx_strand_id
1 'polypeptide(L)'
;DGTARGTGEALTKSGMLKSASFENMSGGGGGKALAFMINTQPKNTILVQSTPLVLRSITRHEGYVTGSGVLSYKDVTPIAGVIGDYGAIAVAKDSPYKNFKDVVDAYKKNPSSIKMAGGSVRGSMDHLIGALAFQAAGANPNDVAYIPYDAGGKALAGLLSGETQIISTGLGELMGARDQVRIIGITAPSRIADAPDAPTLKEQGYDVQFVNWRGFFGPPNMSNKDKKALSAMLGKVMKTPEWEAVRKRNAWVNIYNSDKDFVKFLDAQTVEMTALMKKLGVI
;
A
#
# COMPACT_ATOMS: atom_id res chain seq x y z
N ASP A 1 6.80 7.83 -0.84
CA ASP A 1 7.07 9.23 -1.19
C ASP A 1 5.80 10.08 -1.07
N GLY A 2 4.71 9.77 -1.78
CA GLY A 2 3.48 10.57 -1.79
C GLY A 2 2.91 10.87 -0.40
N THR A 3 2.87 9.90 0.50
CA THR A 3 2.39 10.10 1.89
C THR A 3 3.29 11.07 2.66
N ALA A 4 4.61 10.94 2.55
CA ALA A 4 5.55 11.85 3.22
C ALA A 4 5.36 13.28 2.72
N ARG A 5 5.35 13.48 1.40
CA ARG A 5 5.19 14.82 0.78
C ARG A 5 3.83 15.43 1.06
N GLY A 6 2.76 14.65 0.91
CA GLY A 6 1.40 15.12 1.20
C GLY A 6 1.21 15.49 2.66
N THR A 7 1.74 14.70 3.60
CA THR A 7 1.70 15.05 5.03
C THR A 7 2.53 16.30 5.33
N GLY A 8 3.74 16.40 4.77
CA GLY A 8 4.58 17.58 4.92
C GLY A 8 3.96 18.83 4.30
N GLU A 9 3.32 18.71 3.14
CA GLU A 9 2.54 19.79 2.51
C GLU A 9 1.44 20.28 3.46
N ALA A 10 0.63 19.37 4.00
CA ALA A 10 -0.46 19.73 4.91
C ALA A 10 0.07 20.37 6.21
N LEU A 11 1.14 19.82 6.79
CA LEU A 11 1.77 20.36 8.01
C LEU A 11 2.34 21.75 7.81
N THR A 12 2.96 22.03 6.67
CA THR A 12 3.53 23.35 6.37
C THR A 12 2.46 24.39 6.04
N LYS A 13 1.47 24.03 5.22
CA LYS A 13 0.36 24.89 4.86
C LYS A 13 -0.54 25.24 6.05
N SER A 14 -0.72 24.31 6.99
CA SER A 14 -1.46 24.56 8.23
C SER A 14 -0.65 25.31 9.31
N GLY A 15 0.61 25.65 9.03
CA GLY A 15 1.49 26.35 9.97
C GLY A 15 2.00 25.50 11.14
N MET A 16 1.79 24.18 11.13
CA MET A 16 2.27 23.26 12.17
C MET A 16 3.77 22.99 12.08
N LEU A 17 4.33 23.11 10.86
CA LEU A 17 5.78 23.06 10.59
C LEU A 17 6.19 24.27 9.76
N LYS A 18 7.41 24.76 9.99
CA LYS A 18 8.02 25.81 9.15
C LYS A 18 8.42 25.28 7.79
N SER A 19 9.00 24.08 7.77
CA SER A 19 9.45 23.40 6.54
C SER A 19 9.59 21.92 6.79
N ALA A 20 9.54 21.14 5.70
CA ALA A 20 9.86 19.72 5.67
C ALA A 20 10.76 19.44 4.48
N SER A 21 11.79 18.63 4.66
CA SER A 21 12.63 18.08 3.58
C SER A 21 12.34 16.59 3.42
N PHE A 22 12.52 16.09 2.21
CA PHE A 22 12.18 14.70 1.87
C PHE A 22 13.34 14.05 1.15
N GLU A 23 13.70 12.86 1.61
CA GLU A 23 14.69 12.02 0.98
C GLU A 23 14.09 10.65 0.67
N ASN A 24 14.28 10.18 -0.56
CA ASN A 24 13.91 8.84 -0.98
C ASN A 24 15.12 7.93 -0.92
N MET A 25 15.04 6.87 -0.12
CA MET A 25 16.11 5.88 0.02
C MET A 25 15.62 4.54 -0.52
N SER A 26 15.81 4.33 -1.81
CA SER A 26 15.42 3.10 -2.50
C SER A 26 16.40 1.96 -2.25
N GLY A 27 15.90 0.73 -2.24
CA GLY A 27 16.70 -0.50 -2.15
C GLY A 27 16.21 -1.47 -1.07
N GLY A 28 16.49 -2.77 -1.27
CA GLY A 28 16.11 -3.84 -0.36
C GLY A 28 14.63 -3.86 0.00
N GLY A 29 13.78 -3.40 -0.93
CA GLY A 29 12.35 -3.30 -0.67
C GLY A 29 11.94 -2.38 0.50
N GLY A 30 12.70 -1.31 0.75
CA GLY A 30 12.55 -0.42 1.90
C GLY A 30 13.46 -0.78 3.08
N GLY A 31 14.13 -1.94 3.05
CA GLY A 31 15.06 -2.38 4.10
C GLY A 31 16.24 -1.42 4.26
N LYS A 32 16.75 -0.83 3.16
CA LYS A 32 17.83 0.15 3.20
C LYS A 32 17.46 1.38 4.04
N ALA A 33 16.27 1.94 3.85
CA ALA A 33 15.79 3.09 4.63
C ALA A 33 15.57 2.71 6.11
N LEU A 34 15.04 1.51 6.36
CA LEU A 34 14.87 0.99 7.72
C LEU A 34 16.21 0.82 8.43
N ALA A 35 17.18 0.16 7.77
CA ALA A 35 18.54 -0.01 8.31
C ALA A 35 19.24 1.33 8.55
N PHE A 36 19.06 2.31 7.67
CA PHE A 36 19.56 3.66 7.88
C PHE A 36 19.02 4.29 9.17
N MET A 37 17.70 4.23 9.40
CA MET A 37 17.10 4.74 10.63
C MET A 37 17.64 4.07 11.88
N ILE A 38 17.85 2.74 11.83
CA ILE A 38 18.33 1.96 12.96
C ILE A 38 19.80 2.28 13.26
N ASN A 39 20.66 2.28 12.24
CA ASN A 39 22.11 2.39 12.42
C ASN A 39 22.56 3.83 12.63
N THR A 40 21.92 4.80 11.97
CA THR A 40 22.34 6.21 11.99
C THR A 40 21.63 7.00 13.09
N GLN A 41 20.41 6.59 13.46
CA GLN A 41 19.54 7.27 14.44
C GLN A 41 19.48 8.79 14.21
N PRO A 42 19.10 9.25 13.00
CA PRO A 42 19.20 10.65 12.62
C PRO A 42 18.26 11.51 13.46
N LYS A 43 18.74 12.68 13.91
CA LYS A 43 17.92 13.64 14.64
C LYS A 43 16.92 14.33 13.70
N ASN A 44 15.74 14.67 14.23
CA ASN A 44 14.68 15.39 13.50
C ASN A 44 14.25 14.71 12.20
N THR A 45 14.42 13.40 12.11
CA THR A 45 14.07 12.60 10.95
C THR A 45 13.08 11.53 11.35
N ILE A 46 12.04 11.37 10.54
CA ILE A 46 11.05 10.30 10.68
C ILE A 46 10.94 9.54 9.35
N LEU A 47 10.66 8.26 9.45
CA LEU A 47 10.53 7.33 8.34
C LEU A 47 9.05 7.08 8.05
N VAL A 48 8.66 7.11 6.78
CA VAL A 48 7.35 6.62 6.35
C VAL A 48 7.49 5.19 5.86
N GLN A 49 6.66 4.31 6.39
CA GLN A 49 6.55 2.91 5.97
C GLN A 49 5.09 2.51 5.76
N SER A 50 4.91 1.33 5.21
CA SER A 50 3.60 0.80 4.84
C SER A 50 3.52 -0.72 5.04
N THR A 51 2.43 -1.35 4.67
CA THR A 51 2.22 -2.81 4.75
C THR A 51 3.41 -3.66 4.31
N PRO A 52 4.19 -3.31 3.26
CA PRO A 52 5.41 -4.04 2.91
C PRO A 52 6.43 -4.19 4.04
N LEU A 53 6.51 -3.26 5.00
CA LEU A 53 7.37 -3.42 6.18
C LEU A 53 7.06 -4.73 6.92
N VAL A 54 5.79 -5.00 7.17
CA VAL A 54 5.34 -6.22 7.85
C VAL A 54 5.52 -7.45 6.94
N LEU A 55 5.08 -7.36 5.68
CA LEU A 55 5.17 -8.47 4.73
C LEU A 55 6.61 -8.96 4.53
N ARG A 56 7.55 -8.05 4.35
CA ARG A 56 8.97 -8.37 4.09
C ARG A 56 9.69 -8.89 5.32
N SER A 57 9.30 -8.41 6.48
CA SER A 57 9.75 -8.96 7.76
C SER A 57 9.30 -10.42 7.91
N ILE A 58 8.02 -10.72 7.65
CA ILE A 58 7.45 -12.06 7.73
C ILE A 58 8.10 -13.02 6.72
N THR A 59 8.24 -12.58 5.47
CA THR A 59 8.81 -13.41 4.38
C THR A 59 10.32 -13.47 4.41
N ARG A 60 10.98 -12.83 5.37
CA ARG A 60 12.44 -12.76 5.50
C ARG A 60 13.11 -12.28 4.20
N HIS A 61 12.52 -11.26 3.58
CA HIS A 61 13.07 -10.69 2.34
C HIS A 61 14.55 -10.31 2.53
N GLU A 62 15.40 -10.57 1.54
CA GLU A 62 16.85 -10.38 1.62
C GLU A 62 17.27 -8.99 2.15
N GLY A 63 16.58 -7.92 1.75
CA GLY A 63 16.83 -6.56 2.24
C GLY A 63 16.44 -6.31 3.71
N TYR A 64 15.82 -7.29 4.37
CA TYR A 64 15.42 -7.25 5.78
C TYR A 64 16.22 -8.23 6.65
N VAL A 65 17.01 -9.11 6.04
CA VAL A 65 17.85 -10.05 6.78
C VAL A 65 19.20 -9.41 7.06
N THR A 66 19.62 -9.42 8.33
CA THR A 66 20.91 -8.91 8.81
C THR A 66 21.64 -10.00 9.59
N GLY A 67 22.90 -9.75 9.93
CA GLY A 67 23.66 -10.66 10.80
C GLY A 67 23.06 -10.81 12.20
N SER A 68 22.23 -9.84 12.66
CA SER A 68 21.57 -9.87 13.97
C SER A 68 20.14 -10.39 13.92
N GLY A 69 19.58 -10.66 12.74
CA GLY A 69 18.21 -11.16 12.58
C GLY A 69 17.44 -10.52 11.44
N VAL A 70 16.12 -10.50 11.55
CA VAL A 70 15.23 -9.92 10.56
C VAL A 70 14.72 -8.57 11.05
N LEU A 71 14.92 -7.53 10.27
CA LEU A 71 14.43 -6.18 10.57
C LEU A 71 12.88 -6.14 10.56
N SER A 72 12.33 -5.39 11.50
CA SER A 72 10.89 -5.23 11.67
C SER A 72 10.54 -3.83 12.21
N TYR A 73 9.24 -3.56 12.36
CA TYR A 73 8.78 -2.34 13.03
C TYR A 73 9.20 -2.25 14.51
N LYS A 74 9.62 -3.37 15.12
CA LYS A 74 10.12 -3.43 16.52
C LYS A 74 11.51 -2.83 16.69
N ASP A 75 12.24 -2.70 15.61
CA ASP A 75 13.59 -2.13 15.60
C ASP A 75 13.62 -0.60 15.46
N VAL A 76 12.47 0.02 15.31
CA VAL A 76 12.25 1.47 15.22
C VAL A 76 11.13 1.88 16.18
N THR A 77 10.86 3.18 16.31
CA THR A 77 9.80 3.69 17.18
C THR A 77 8.53 3.99 16.38
N PRO A 78 7.46 3.18 16.44
CA PRO A 78 6.18 3.53 15.82
C PRO A 78 5.58 4.80 16.43
N ILE A 79 5.26 5.78 15.59
CA ILE A 79 4.71 7.08 16.02
C ILE A 79 3.20 7.13 15.81
N ALA A 80 2.74 6.92 14.58
CA ALA A 80 1.32 6.88 14.24
C ALA A 80 1.08 6.22 12.89
N GLY A 81 0.01 5.44 12.78
CA GLY A 81 -0.62 5.09 11.51
C GLY A 81 -1.50 6.24 11.06
N VAL A 82 -1.53 6.57 9.78
CA VAL A 82 -2.24 7.77 9.31
C VAL A 82 -3.29 7.49 8.25
N ILE A 83 -2.98 6.71 7.23
CA ILE A 83 -3.89 6.44 6.12
C ILE A 83 -3.93 4.97 5.73
N GLY A 84 -5.02 4.61 5.05
CA GLY A 84 -5.14 3.42 4.24
C GLY A 84 -5.35 3.77 2.77
N ASP A 85 -4.81 2.94 1.91
CA ASP A 85 -5.02 2.97 0.46
C ASP A 85 -5.51 1.59 0.04
N TYR A 86 -6.74 1.51 -0.43
CA TYR A 86 -7.31 0.24 -0.87
C TYR A 86 -6.67 -0.23 -2.16
N GLY A 87 -6.57 -1.54 -2.33
CA GLY A 87 -6.15 -2.15 -3.56
C GLY A 87 -7.20 -1.94 -4.66
N ALA A 88 -6.73 -1.87 -5.89
CA ALA A 88 -7.58 -1.76 -7.07
C ALA A 88 -7.10 -2.66 -8.19
N ILE A 89 -8.05 -3.19 -8.94
CA ILE A 89 -7.83 -3.86 -10.21
C ILE A 89 -8.47 -3.00 -11.30
N ALA A 90 -7.70 -2.72 -12.35
CA ALA A 90 -8.17 -1.93 -13.47
C ALA A 90 -7.77 -2.56 -14.81
N VAL A 91 -8.46 -2.14 -15.84
CA VAL A 91 -8.20 -2.45 -17.24
C VAL A 91 -8.01 -1.16 -18.04
N ALA A 92 -7.43 -1.24 -19.23
CA ALA A 92 -7.43 -0.09 -20.14
C ALA A 92 -8.86 0.37 -20.44
N LYS A 93 -9.05 1.67 -20.69
CA LYS A 93 -10.39 2.28 -20.86
C LYS A 93 -11.22 1.63 -21.98
N ASP A 94 -10.56 1.23 -23.05
CA ASP A 94 -11.14 0.59 -24.25
C ASP A 94 -11.22 -0.94 -24.15
N SER A 95 -10.74 -1.53 -23.04
CA SER A 95 -10.79 -2.98 -22.80
C SER A 95 -12.19 -3.55 -22.95
N PRO A 96 -12.34 -4.78 -23.49
CA PRO A 96 -13.62 -5.47 -23.56
C PRO A 96 -14.18 -5.82 -22.17
N TYR A 97 -13.30 -5.95 -21.14
CA TYR A 97 -13.70 -6.28 -19.79
C TYR A 97 -14.33 -5.08 -19.08
N LYS A 98 -15.57 -5.23 -18.58
CA LYS A 98 -16.34 -4.15 -17.95
C LYS A 98 -16.36 -4.23 -16.44
N ASN A 99 -16.14 -5.42 -15.88
CA ASN A 99 -16.13 -5.73 -14.46
C ASN A 99 -15.12 -6.85 -14.18
N PHE A 100 -14.91 -7.17 -12.91
CA PHE A 100 -13.96 -8.21 -12.54
C PHE A 100 -14.43 -9.60 -12.96
N LYS A 101 -15.74 -9.84 -13.01
CA LYS A 101 -16.29 -11.12 -13.47
C LYS A 101 -15.90 -11.43 -14.91
N ASP A 102 -15.91 -10.43 -15.81
CA ASP A 102 -15.51 -10.64 -17.21
C ASP A 102 -14.06 -11.14 -17.30
N VAL A 103 -13.17 -10.59 -16.46
CA VAL A 103 -11.76 -11.03 -16.37
C VAL A 103 -11.67 -12.46 -15.85
N VAL A 104 -12.42 -12.80 -14.80
CA VAL A 104 -12.47 -14.14 -14.23
C VAL A 104 -12.99 -15.14 -15.25
N ASP A 105 -14.03 -14.83 -15.98
CA ASP A 105 -14.61 -15.71 -17.01
C ASP A 105 -13.61 -15.94 -18.16
N ALA A 106 -12.91 -14.92 -18.61
CA ALA A 106 -11.85 -15.04 -19.61
C ALA A 106 -10.68 -15.92 -19.09
N TYR A 107 -10.26 -15.67 -17.86
CA TYR A 107 -9.22 -16.45 -17.20
C TYR A 107 -9.59 -17.94 -17.09
N LYS A 108 -10.82 -18.27 -16.66
CA LYS A 108 -11.30 -19.65 -16.54
C LYS A 108 -11.35 -20.38 -17.88
N LYS A 109 -11.64 -19.67 -18.97
CA LYS A 109 -11.60 -20.25 -20.33
C LYS A 109 -10.18 -20.48 -20.82
N ASN A 110 -9.29 -19.55 -20.58
CA ASN A 110 -7.89 -19.62 -20.97
C ASN A 110 -7.03 -18.79 -19.99
N PRO A 111 -6.39 -19.42 -18.99
CA PRO A 111 -5.58 -18.71 -18.00
C PRO A 111 -4.47 -17.83 -18.60
N SER A 112 -3.88 -18.25 -19.73
CA SER A 112 -2.82 -17.49 -20.40
C SER A 112 -3.31 -16.21 -21.07
N SER A 113 -4.62 -16.03 -21.22
CA SER A 113 -5.19 -14.80 -21.81
C SER A 113 -5.17 -13.60 -20.87
N ILE A 114 -4.93 -13.82 -19.58
CA ILE A 114 -4.90 -12.76 -18.57
C ILE A 114 -3.50 -12.66 -17.96
N LYS A 115 -2.81 -11.57 -18.27
CA LYS A 115 -1.56 -11.17 -17.62
C LYS A 115 -1.84 -9.94 -16.76
N MET A 116 -1.34 -9.96 -15.54
CA MET A 116 -1.55 -8.92 -14.54
C MET A 116 -0.26 -8.13 -14.32
N ALA A 117 -0.31 -6.83 -14.57
CA ALA A 117 0.78 -5.91 -14.25
C ALA A 117 0.73 -5.50 -12.77
N GLY A 118 1.87 -5.23 -12.19
CA GLY A 118 2.02 -4.53 -10.92
C GLY A 118 3.37 -3.84 -10.80
N GLY A 119 3.44 -2.74 -10.07
CA GLY A 119 4.64 -1.92 -9.89
C GLY A 119 5.56 -2.39 -8.77
N SER A 120 5.43 -3.64 -8.34
CA SER A 120 6.23 -4.23 -7.26
C SER A 120 6.54 -5.70 -7.55
N VAL A 121 7.54 -6.24 -6.84
CA VAL A 121 7.95 -7.65 -7.03
C VAL A 121 6.85 -8.64 -6.64
N ARG A 122 6.94 -9.86 -7.18
CA ARG A 122 6.05 -10.97 -6.79
C ARG A 122 6.11 -11.19 -5.27
N GLY A 123 4.96 -11.42 -4.64
CA GLY A 123 4.83 -11.53 -3.18
C GLY A 123 4.73 -10.18 -2.44
N SER A 124 4.79 -9.06 -3.16
CA SER A 124 4.53 -7.73 -2.60
C SER A 124 3.08 -7.29 -2.86
N MET A 125 2.78 -6.04 -2.51
CA MET A 125 1.43 -5.46 -2.45
C MET A 125 0.59 -5.72 -3.70
N ASP A 126 1.08 -5.31 -4.87
CA ASP A 126 0.29 -5.37 -6.10
C ASP A 126 -0.01 -6.82 -6.49
N HIS A 127 0.96 -7.72 -6.30
CA HIS A 127 0.73 -9.14 -6.51
C HIS A 127 -0.34 -9.69 -5.55
N LEU A 128 -0.29 -9.32 -4.26
CA LEU A 128 -1.23 -9.80 -3.25
C LEU A 128 -2.66 -9.37 -3.51
N ILE A 129 -2.87 -8.11 -3.91
CA ILE A 129 -4.20 -7.58 -4.24
C ILE A 129 -4.85 -8.45 -5.32
N GLY A 130 -4.12 -8.70 -6.42
CA GLY A 130 -4.60 -9.55 -7.50
C GLY A 130 -4.77 -11.00 -7.06
N ALA A 131 -3.79 -11.57 -6.37
CA ALA A 131 -3.83 -12.94 -5.88
C ALA A 131 -5.06 -13.22 -5.00
N LEU A 132 -5.38 -12.29 -4.08
CA LEU A 132 -6.58 -12.37 -3.25
C LEU A 132 -7.86 -12.31 -4.06
N ALA A 133 -7.93 -11.43 -5.07
CA ALA A 133 -9.11 -11.32 -5.93
C ALA A 133 -9.36 -12.60 -6.73
N PHE A 134 -8.33 -13.16 -7.36
CA PHE A 134 -8.44 -14.41 -8.10
C PHE A 134 -8.72 -15.61 -7.18
N GLN A 135 -8.14 -15.66 -5.99
CA GLN A 135 -8.45 -16.69 -5.00
C GLN A 135 -9.91 -16.64 -4.56
N ALA A 136 -10.46 -15.45 -4.31
CA ALA A 136 -11.87 -15.28 -3.98
C ALA A 136 -12.79 -15.68 -5.15
N ALA A 137 -12.31 -15.61 -6.39
CA ALA A 137 -13.00 -16.10 -7.58
C ALA A 137 -12.85 -17.61 -7.82
N GLY A 138 -12.19 -18.34 -6.89
CA GLY A 138 -11.98 -19.78 -6.98
C GLY A 138 -10.84 -20.20 -7.92
N ALA A 139 -9.96 -19.27 -8.30
CA ALA A 139 -8.76 -19.57 -9.06
C ALA A 139 -7.57 -19.86 -8.12
N ASN A 140 -6.60 -20.65 -8.60
CA ASN A 140 -5.32 -20.76 -7.90
C ASN A 140 -4.51 -19.47 -8.15
N PRO A 141 -4.22 -18.67 -7.12
CA PRO A 141 -3.52 -17.40 -7.30
C PRO A 141 -2.10 -17.54 -7.87
N ASN A 142 -1.47 -18.73 -7.73
CA ASN A 142 -0.13 -19.00 -8.25
C ASN A 142 -0.10 -19.19 -9.78
N ASP A 143 -1.25 -19.52 -10.39
CA ASP A 143 -1.37 -19.73 -11.83
C ASP A 143 -1.63 -18.43 -12.60
N VAL A 144 -1.91 -17.33 -11.90
CA VAL A 144 -2.12 -16.01 -12.52
C VAL A 144 -0.77 -15.42 -12.94
N ALA A 145 -0.62 -15.15 -14.23
CA ALA A 145 0.60 -14.57 -14.78
C ALA A 145 0.78 -13.11 -14.28
N TYR A 146 1.61 -12.95 -13.26
CA TYR A 146 1.98 -11.63 -12.73
C TYR A 146 3.27 -11.14 -13.36
N ILE A 147 3.22 -9.95 -13.95
CA ILE A 147 4.35 -9.27 -14.58
C ILE A 147 4.78 -8.10 -13.68
N PRO A 148 5.90 -8.24 -12.96
CA PRO A 148 6.41 -7.16 -12.11
C PRO A 148 7.11 -6.08 -12.94
N TYR A 149 6.80 -4.83 -12.64
CA TYR A 149 7.51 -3.66 -13.13
C TYR A 149 8.20 -2.94 -11.98
N ASP A 150 9.20 -2.12 -12.25
CA ASP A 150 9.98 -1.40 -11.23
C ASP A 150 9.18 -0.33 -10.47
N ALA A 151 8.05 0.12 -11.03
CA ALA A 151 7.19 1.14 -10.44
C ALA A 151 5.79 1.13 -11.08
N GLY A 152 4.80 1.71 -10.37
CA GLY A 152 3.41 1.78 -10.82
C GLY A 152 3.23 2.44 -12.19
N GLY A 153 3.98 3.50 -12.49
CA GLY A 153 3.91 4.17 -13.79
C GLY A 153 4.36 3.27 -14.96
N LYS A 154 5.37 2.42 -14.75
CA LYS A 154 5.80 1.43 -15.77
C LYS A 154 4.76 0.31 -15.92
N ALA A 155 4.16 -0.14 -14.82
CA ALA A 155 3.07 -1.13 -14.86
C ALA A 155 1.85 -0.58 -15.62
N LEU A 156 1.49 0.67 -15.40
CA LEU A 156 0.44 1.35 -16.13
C LEU A 156 0.75 1.44 -17.63
N ALA A 157 1.99 1.76 -18.00
CA ALA A 157 2.42 1.76 -19.41
C ALA A 157 2.29 0.36 -20.04
N GLY A 158 2.66 -0.70 -19.32
CA GLY A 158 2.47 -2.10 -19.76
C GLY A 158 1.01 -2.46 -19.98
N LEU A 159 0.10 -1.96 -19.14
CA LEU A 159 -1.34 -2.10 -19.35
C LEU A 159 -1.81 -1.35 -20.62
N LEU A 160 -1.43 -0.09 -20.76
CA LEU A 160 -1.91 0.77 -21.85
C LEU A 160 -1.33 0.36 -23.22
N SER A 161 -0.17 -0.30 -23.25
CA SER A 161 0.40 -0.88 -24.48
C SER A 161 -0.24 -2.21 -24.87
N GLY A 162 -1.08 -2.81 -24.02
CA GLY A 162 -1.69 -4.12 -24.24
C GLY A 162 -0.79 -5.31 -23.91
N GLU A 163 0.42 -5.09 -23.36
CA GLU A 163 1.31 -6.16 -22.88
C GLU A 163 0.65 -6.98 -21.78
N THR A 164 -0.13 -6.31 -20.92
CA THR A 164 -0.94 -6.93 -19.88
C THR A 164 -2.41 -6.54 -20.04
N GLN A 165 -3.32 -7.36 -19.55
CA GLN A 165 -4.77 -7.16 -19.68
C GLN A 165 -5.37 -6.45 -18.49
N ILE A 166 -4.75 -6.61 -17.31
CA ILE A 166 -5.17 -5.97 -16.07
C ILE A 166 -3.94 -5.41 -15.34
N ILE A 167 -4.18 -4.40 -14.50
CA ILE A 167 -3.22 -3.91 -13.50
C ILE A 167 -3.81 -4.11 -12.12
N SER A 168 -2.97 -4.51 -11.17
CA SER A 168 -3.27 -4.57 -9.74
C SER A 168 -2.33 -3.63 -9.01
N THR A 169 -2.87 -2.66 -8.28
CA THR A 169 -2.08 -1.63 -7.57
C THR A 169 -2.93 -0.93 -6.49
N GLY A 170 -2.41 0.09 -5.82
CA GLY A 170 -3.18 0.94 -4.93
C GLY A 170 -4.16 1.84 -5.71
N LEU A 171 -5.37 2.03 -5.17
CA LEU A 171 -6.38 2.91 -5.78
C LEU A 171 -5.83 4.32 -6.02
N GLY A 172 -5.08 4.85 -5.04
CA GLY A 172 -4.49 6.19 -5.13
C GLY A 172 -3.58 6.39 -6.34
N GLU A 173 -2.90 5.34 -6.80
CA GLU A 173 -2.04 5.41 -7.98
C GLU A 173 -2.84 5.54 -9.29
N LEU A 174 -4.07 5.02 -9.31
CA LEU A 174 -4.94 5.06 -10.48
C LEU A 174 -5.79 6.35 -10.57
N MET A 175 -5.86 7.12 -9.49
CA MET A 175 -6.69 8.34 -9.46
C MET A 175 -6.26 9.38 -10.50
N GLY A 176 -4.97 9.48 -10.78
CA GLY A 176 -4.42 10.36 -11.82
C GLY A 176 -4.56 9.84 -13.26
N ALA A 177 -4.99 8.59 -13.46
CA ALA A 177 -5.07 7.93 -14.75
C ALA A 177 -6.50 7.48 -15.11
N ARG A 178 -7.53 8.01 -14.43
CA ARG A 178 -8.93 7.57 -14.57
C ARG A 178 -9.55 7.80 -15.96
N ASP A 179 -9.00 8.69 -16.73
CA ASP A 179 -9.35 8.90 -18.15
C ASP A 179 -8.82 7.79 -19.05
N GLN A 180 -7.72 7.12 -18.65
CA GLN A 180 -7.03 6.09 -19.42
C GLN A 180 -7.41 4.67 -18.99
N VAL A 181 -7.92 4.49 -17.75
CA VAL A 181 -8.26 3.17 -17.19
C VAL A 181 -9.72 3.11 -16.72
N ARG A 182 -10.23 1.90 -16.64
CA ARG A 182 -11.47 1.56 -15.93
C ARG A 182 -11.11 0.73 -14.72
N ILE A 183 -11.46 1.22 -13.52
CA ILE A 183 -11.35 0.45 -12.28
C ILE A 183 -12.50 -0.54 -12.25
N ILE A 184 -12.20 -1.83 -12.19
CA ILE A 184 -13.17 -2.92 -12.22
C ILE A 184 -13.37 -3.63 -10.89
N GLY A 185 -12.56 -3.30 -9.89
CA GLY A 185 -12.71 -3.80 -8.53
C GLY A 185 -11.78 -3.13 -7.55
N ILE A 186 -12.28 -2.74 -6.38
CA ILE A 186 -11.48 -2.27 -5.26
C ILE A 186 -11.65 -3.18 -4.05
N THR A 187 -10.63 -3.24 -3.20
CA THR A 187 -10.61 -4.09 -1.99
C THR A 187 -11.22 -3.42 -0.76
N ALA A 188 -12.00 -2.38 -0.95
CA ALA A 188 -12.73 -1.69 0.11
C ALA A 188 -13.99 -2.48 0.52
N PRO A 189 -14.42 -2.39 1.80
CA PRO A 189 -15.66 -3.02 2.27
C PRO A 189 -16.92 -2.43 1.65
N SER A 190 -16.86 -1.17 1.21
CA SER A 190 -17.92 -0.42 0.50
C SER A 190 -17.30 0.57 -0.46
N ARG A 191 -18.10 1.13 -1.37
CA ARG A 191 -17.62 2.17 -2.30
C ARG A 191 -17.09 3.38 -1.56
N ILE A 192 -16.06 4.00 -2.11
CA ILE A 192 -15.41 5.19 -1.55
C ILE A 192 -16.02 6.45 -2.16
N ALA A 193 -16.36 7.43 -1.33
CA ALA A 193 -16.99 8.68 -1.77
C ALA A 193 -16.15 9.44 -2.82
N ASP A 194 -14.81 9.38 -2.72
CA ASP A 194 -13.90 10.04 -3.65
C ASP A 194 -13.69 9.27 -4.97
N ALA A 195 -14.22 8.03 -5.05
CA ALA A 195 -14.19 7.18 -6.24
C ALA A 195 -15.51 6.39 -6.38
N PRO A 196 -16.66 7.07 -6.50
CA PRO A 196 -17.99 6.43 -6.40
C PRO A 196 -18.29 5.50 -7.55
N ASP A 197 -17.63 5.65 -8.68
CA ASP A 197 -17.73 4.80 -9.87
C ASP A 197 -16.83 3.56 -9.82
N ALA A 198 -15.94 3.44 -8.83
CA ALA A 198 -15.11 2.26 -8.61
C ALA A 198 -15.91 1.20 -7.82
N PRO A 199 -16.33 0.08 -8.46
CA PRO A 199 -17.07 -0.97 -7.76
C PRO A 199 -16.15 -1.71 -6.79
N THR A 200 -16.69 -2.20 -5.67
CA THR A 200 -15.93 -3.09 -4.80
C THR A 200 -15.93 -4.52 -5.34
N LEU A 201 -14.89 -5.29 -5.00
CA LEU A 201 -14.90 -6.73 -5.27
C LEU A 201 -16.02 -7.41 -4.48
N LYS A 202 -16.26 -6.94 -3.26
CA LYS A 202 -17.29 -7.48 -2.36
C LYS A 202 -18.70 -7.35 -2.94
N GLU A 203 -19.07 -6.20 -3.52
CA GLU A 203 -20.40 -6.02 -4.14
C GLU A 203 -20.59 -6.89 -5.38
N GLN A 204 -19.48 -7.33 -6.01
CA GLN A 204 -19.49 -8.27 -7.14
C GLN A 204 -19.47 -9.74 -6.70
N GLY A 205 -19.56 -10.03 -5.40
CA GLY A 205 -19.60 -11.38 -4.84
C GLY A 205 -18.22 -11.97 -4.47
N TYR A 206 -17.15 -11.19 -4.56
CA TYR A 206 -15.80 -11.61 -4.18
C TYR A 206 -15.44 -10.98 -2.83
N ASP A 207 -15.43 -11.79 -1.75
CA ASP A 207 -15.16 -11.28 -0.40
C ASP A 207 -13.65 -11.05 -0.20
N VAL A 208 -13.18 -9.92 -0.71
CA VAL A 208 -11.81 -9.45 -0.57
C VAL A 208 -11.80 -8.08 0.07
N GLN A 209 -11.11 -7.98 1.18
CA GLN A 209 -10.83 -6.72 1.85
C GLN A 209 -9.33 -6.64 2.14
N PHE A 210 -8.70 -5.59 1.67
CA PHE A 210 -7.29 -5.36 1.87
C PHE A 210 -6.98 -3.86 1.82
N VAL A 211 -6.20 -3.38 2.78
CA VAL A 211 -5.78 -1.98 2.84
C VAL A 211 -4.28 -1.90 3.01
N ASN A 212 -3.64 -1.09 2.18
CA ASN A 212 -2.24 -0.74 2.37
C ASN A 212 -2.18 0.47 3.30
N TRP A 213 -1.86 0.23 4.57
CA TRP A 213 -1.68 1.31 5.54
C TRP A 213 -0.35 2.04 5.32
N ARG A 214 -0.29 3.31 5.74
CA ARG A 214 0.95 4.10 5.87
C ARG A 214 1.04 4.64 7.28
N GLY A 215 2.27 4.62 7.80
CA GLY A 215 2.56 5.11 9.13
C GLY A 215 3.96 5.73 9.24
N PHE A 216 4.14 6.46 10.30
CA PHE A 216 5.38 7.17 10.63
C PHE A 216 6.11 6.49 11.77
N PHE A 217 7.43 6.41 11.62
CA PHE A 217 8.34 5.78 12.57
C PHE A 217 9.51 6.70 12.86
N GLY A 218 9.94 6.73 14.12
CA GLY A 218 11.16 7.38 14.55
C GLY A 218 12.34 6.42 14.67
N PRO A 219 13.55 6.94 14.89
CA PRO A 219 14.71 6.10 15.18
C PRO A 219 14.50 5.25 16.43
N PRO A 220 15.30 4.19 16.64
CA PRO A 220 15.29 3.43 17.87
C PRO A 220 15.45 4.35 19.09
N ASN A 221 14.77 3.99 20.18
CA ASN A 221 14.89 4.72 21.46
C ASN A 221 14.46 6.21 21.43
N MET A 222 13.63 6.62 20.47
CA MET A 222 13.01 7.94 20.48
C MET A 222 12.32 8.19 21.84
N SER A 223 12.49 9.39 22.40
CA SER A 223 11.89 9.72 23.69
C SER A 223 10.36 9.64 23.65
N ASN A 224 9.74 9.20 24.74
CA ASN A 224 8.28 9.18 24.85
C ASN A 224 7.64 10.57 24.66
N LYS A 225 8.36 11.64 25.05
CA LYS A 225 7.93 13.02 24.86
C LYS A 225 7.84 13.33 23.38
N ASP A 226 8.89 13.07 22.61
CA ASP A 226 8.95 13.36 21.17
C ASP A 226 7.95 12.50 20.39
N LYS A 227 7.88 11.21 20.71
CA LYS A 227 6.90 10.29 20.11
C LYS A 227 5.46 10.79 20.28
N LYS A 228 5.07 11.18 21.50
CA LYS A 228 3.73 11.70 21.79
C LYS A 228 3.47 13.04 21.10
N ALA A 229 4.46 13.94 21.08
CA ALA A 229 4.32 15.23 20.41
C ALA A 229 4.11 15.06 18.90
N LEU A 230 4.91 14.21 18.25
CA LEU A 230 4.77 13.90 16.82
C LEU A 230 3.44 13.21 16.51
N SER A 231 3.06 12.21 17.30
CA SER A 231 1.77 11.52 17.14
C SER A 231 0.59 12.49 17.26
N ALA A 232 0.61 13.37 18.26
CA ALA A 232 -0.42 14.39 18.45
C ALA A 232 -0.46 15.39 17.28
N MET A 233 0.69 15.83 16.76
CA MET A 233 0.78 16.70 15.59
C MET A 233 0.17 16.05 14.35
N LEU A 234 0.50 14.78 14.08
CA LEU A 234 -0.08 14.00 12.98
C LEU A 234 -1.61 13.88 13.15
N GLY A 235 -2.10 13.60 14.35
CA GLY A 235 -3.54 13.55 14.61
C GLY A 235 -4.26 14.88 14.42
N LYS A 236 -3.58 16.01 14.69
CA LYS A 236 -4.13 17.34 14.45
C LYS A 236 -4.19 17.71 12.97
N VAL A 237 -3.11 17.45 12.21
CA VAL A 237 -3.07 17.78 10.77
C VAL A 237 -4.15 17.05 10.00
N MET A 238 -4.46 15.79 10.37
CA MET A 238 -5.50 14.99 9.70
C MET A 238 -6.92 15.55 9.85
N LYS A 239 -7.12 16.57 10.67
CA LYS A 239 -8.39 17.29 10.85
C LYS A 239 -8.42 18.63 10.10
N THR A 240 -7.38 18.97 9.36
CA THR A 240 -7.26 20.23 8.64
C THR A 240 -7.80 20.15 7.21
N PRO A 241 -8.27 21.27 6.63
CA PRO A 241 -8.66 21.34 5.23
C PRO A 241 -7.50 21.01 4.27
N GLU A 242 -6.27 21.36 4.64
CA GLU A 242 -5.06 21.10 3.86
C GLU A 242 -4.81 19.59 3.72
N TRP A 243 -4.98 18.85 4.81
CA TRP A 243 -4.91 17.39 4.76
C TRP A 243 -6.05 16.77 3.96
N GLU A 244 -7.27 17.27 4.16
CA GLU A 244 -8.43 16.74 3.44
C GLU A 244 -8.28 16.88 1.91
N ALA A 245 -7.67 17.98 1.45
CA ALA A 245 -7.34 18.15 0.04
C ALA A 245 -6.32 17.10 -0.47
N VAL A 246 -5.30 16.79 0.34
CA VAL A 246 -4.32 15.75 0.03
C VAL A 246 -4.98 14.38 0.01
N ARG A 247 -5.79 14.07 1.02
CA ARG A 247 -6.47 12.79 1.16
C ARG A 247 -7.40 12.51 -0.03
N LYS A 248 -8.28 13.46 -0.36
CA LYS A 248 -9.25 13.33 -1.47
C LYS A 248 -8.57 13.14 -2.83
N ARG A 249 -7.54 13.91 -3.10
CA ARG A 249 -6.76 13.82 -4.35
C ARG A 249 -6.23 12.40 -4.60
N ASN A 250 -5.95 11.64 -3.53
CA ASN A 250 -5.41 10.29 -3.58
C ASN A 250 -6.45 9.21 -3.25
N ALA A 251 -7.71 9.55 -2.99
CA ALA A 251 -8.75 8.63 -2.51
C ALA A 251 -8.31 7.79 -1.28
N TRP A 252 -7.45 8.34 -0.44
CA TRP A 252 -7.03 7.68 0.79
C TRP A 252 -8.12 7.73 1.85
N VAL A 253 -8.08 6.78 2.78
CA VAL A 253 -8.94 6.77 3.96
C VAL A 253 -8.14 7.07 5.21
N ASN A 254 -8.70 7.85 6.12
CA ASN A 254 -8.09 8.10 7.41
C ASN A 254 -8.24 6.86 8.30
N ILE A 255 -7.11 6.28 8.73
CA ILE A 255 -7.05 5.18 9.70
C ILE A 255 -6.13 5.56 10.86
N TYR A 256 -6.27 6.78 11.35
CA TYR A 256 -5.37 7.29 12.38
C TYR A 256 -5.34 6.40 13.62
N ASN A 257 -4.16 5.88 13.91
CA ASN A 257 -3.83 5.17 15.13
C ASN A 257 -2.72 5.95 15.85
N SER A 258 -2.97 6.39 17.08
CA SER A 258 -1.96 7.03 17.92
C SER A 258 -0.90 6.01 18.37
N ASP A 259 0.15 6.47 19.02
CA ASP A 259 1.35 5.70 19.34
C ASP A 259 1.12 4.26 19.80
N LYS A 260 0.39 4.06 20.91
CA LYS A 260 0.10 2.72 21.47
C LYS A 260 -0.88 1.91 20.62
N ASP A 261 -1.86 2.57 20.04
CA ASP A 261 -2.84 1.91 19.19
C ASP A 261 -2.22 1.53 17.86
N PHE A 262 -1.23 2.30 17.39
CA PHE A 262 -0.45 1.93 16.21
C PHE A 262 0.39 0.66 16.43
N VAL A 263 1.01 0.49 17.59
CA VAL A 263 1.73 -0.75 17.94
C VAL A 263 0.75 -1.94 17.93
N LYS A 264 -0.40 -1.82 18.60
CA LYS A 264 -1.43 -2.87 18.57
C LYS A 264 -1.90 -3.20 17.15
N PHE A 265 -2.07 -2.18 16.33
CA PHE A 265 -2.43 -2.35 14.91
C PHE A 265 -1.34 -3.13 14.16
N LEU A 266 -0.06 -2.81 14.34
CA LEU A 266 1.05 -3.50 13.70
C LEU A 266 1.18 -4.96 14.17
N ASP A 267 0.94 -5.23 15.45
CA ASP A 267 0.90 -6.59 15.99
C ASP A 267 -0.24 -7.41 15.33
N ALA A 268 -1.43 -6.84 15.24
CA ALA A 268 -2.58 -7.47 14.58
C ALA A 268 -2.32 -7.70 13.09
N GLN A 269 -1.75 -6.71 12.39
CA GLN A 269 -1.35 -6.84 10.98
C GLN A 269 -0.32 -7.94 10.76
N THR A 270 0.62 -8.11 11.69
CA THR A 270 1.61 -9.19 11.60
C THR A 270 0.95 -10.57 11.65
N VAL A 271 -0.01 -10.76 12.55
CA VAL A 271 -0.77 -12.01 12.65
C VAL A 271 -1.60 -12.26 11.38
N GLU A 272 -2.35 -11.25 10.95
CA GLU A 272 -3.22 -11.32 9.76
C GLU A 272 -2.42 -11.61 8.49
N MET A 273 -1.34 -10.87 8.27
CA MET A 273 -0.50 -11.05 7.09
C MET A 273 0.24 -12.39 7.11
N THR A 274 0.65 -12.89 8.27
CA THR A 274 1.25 -14.22 8.39
C THR A 274 0.25 -15.30 7.96
N ALA A 275 -0.99 -15.24 8.45
CA ALA A 275 -2.04 -16.18 8.07
C ALA A 275 -2.34 -16.11 6.56
N LEU A 276 -2.39 -14.90 6.00
CA LEU A 276 -2.60 -14.68 4.58
C LEU A 276 -1.46 -15.27 3.73
N MET A 277 -0.19 -15.02 4.11
CA MET A 277 0.97 -15.53 3.38
C MET A 277 1.01 -17.06 3.38
N LYS A 278 0.67 -17.70 4.51
CA LYS A 278 0.51 -19.17 4.59
C LYS A 278 -0.59 -19.67 3.66
N LYS A 279 -1.75 -19.01 3.67
CA LYS A 279 -2.89 -19.37 2.80
C LYS A 279 -2.54 -19.27 1.30
N LEU A 280 -1.71 -18.30 0.93
CA LEU A 280 -1.22 -18.13 -0.44
C LEU A 280 -0.02 -19.00 -0.79
N GLY A 281 0.51 -19.78 0.16
CA GLY A 281 1.67 -20.64 -0.06
C GLY A 281 2.98 -19.86 -0.29
N VAL A 282 3.08 -18.64 0.26
CA VAL A 282 4.29 -17.80 0.17
C VAL A 282 5.29 -18.16 1.27
N ILE A 283 4.79 -18.58 2.45
CA ILE A 283 5.57 -19.06 3.61
C ILE A 283 4.97 -20.32 4.18
#